data_baf04503651a4c48073ce209693ed24f
#
_entry.id   baf04503651a4c48073ce209693ed24f
#
_cell.length_a   1.000
_cell.length_b   1.000
_cell.length_c   1.000
_cell.angle_alpha   90.00
_cell.angle_beta   90.00
_cell.angle_gamma   90.00
#
_symmetry.space_group_name_H-M   'P 1'
#
loop_
_entity.id
_entity.type
_entity.pdbx_description
1 polymer ?
#
loop_
_entity_poly.entity_id
_entity_poly.type
_entity_poly.pdbx_seq_one_letter_code
_entity_poly.pdbx_strand_id
1 'polypeptide(L)'
;GVLSHCKPGTIIVDMSSVAPGTTQKMAKIAAEHGVKYMDAPVSGGTIGAQKGTLTIMCGADEETFEKAKPVLEAIGKRIMRIGGTGMGDAMKIVNNMLLGANMASLAEALVLGAKLGLDNKTMYDVISTSSGNSYVVDAKMKKFIMPDKFEPGFAMDVQYKDLTLAQEAARGVKMPIPMSATCTAVYEQARAAGYG
;
A
#
# COMPACT_ATOMS: atom_id res chain seq x y z
N GLY A 1 3.89 -3.91 -27.24
CA GLY A 1 3.43 -3.93 -25.82
C GLY A 1 2.29 -4.91 -25.63
N VAL A 2 1.77 -5.06 -24.41
CA VAL A 2 0.71 -6.05 -24.09
C VAL A 2 -0.54 -5.85 -24.97
N LEU A 3 -0.98 -4.61 -25.13
CA LEU A 3 -2.20 -4.28 -25.90
C LEU A 3 -2.20 -4.78 -27.35
N SER A 4 -1.04 -4.77 -28.01
CA SER A 4 -0.94 -5.24 -29.40
C SER A 4 -1.19 -6.75 -29.57
N HIS A 5 -1.25 -7.49 -28.46
CA HIS A 5 -1.47 -8.95 -28.43
C HIS A 5 -2.80 -9.33 -27.76
N CYS A 6 -3.53 -8.34 -27.22
CA CYS A 6 -4.83 -8.57 -26.61
C CYS A 6 -5.92 -8.71 -27.70
N LYS A 7 -6.85 -9.61 -27.49
CA LYS A 7 -8.08 -9.71 -28.30
C LYS A 7 -9.13 -8.73 -27.75
N PRO A 8 -10.05 -8.23 -28.57
CA PRO A 8 -11.21 -7.51 -28.07
C PRO A 8 -11.94 -8.31 -26.97
N GLY A 9 -12.35 -7.64 -25.91
CA GLY A 9 -12.98 -8.26 -24.73
C GLY A 9 -12.01 -8.81 -23.69
N THR A 10 -10.69 -8.79 -23.93
CA THR A 10 -9.69 -9.12 -22.89
C THR A 10 -9.81 -8.14 -21.73
N ILE A 11 -9.63 -8.61 -20.49
CA ILE A 11 -9.53 -7.79 -19.30
C ILE A 11 -8.05 -7.75 -18.86
N ILE A 12 -7.45 -6.57 -18.81
CA ILE A 12 -6.17 -6.35 -18.16
C ILE A 12 -6.43 -6.04 -16.68
N VAL A 13 -5.82 -6.81 -15.79
CA VAL A 13 -5.85 -6.59 -14.35
C VAL A 13 -4.47 -6.12 -13.92
N ASP A 14 -4.34 -4.84 -13.62
CA ASP A 14 -3.08 -4.24 -13.17
C ASP A 14 -3.04 -4.24 -11.64
N MET A 15 -2.14 -5.02 -11.08
CA MET A 15 -1.96 -5.15 -9.62
C MET A 15 -0.85 -4.24 -9.08
N SER A 16 -0.31 -3.38 -9.90
CA SER A 16 0.68 -2.37 -9.51
C SER A 16 0.06 -1.30 -8.60
N SER A 17 0.91 -0.60 -7.84
CA SER A 17 0.51 0.62 -7.13
C SER A 17 1.09 1.81 -7.87
N VAL A 18 0.23 2.54 -8.57
CA VAL A 18 0.56 3.72 -9.38
C VAL A 18 -0.38 4.89 -9.08
N ALA A 19 -0.11 6.06 -9.64
CA ALA A 19 -1.03 7.19 -9.50
C ALA A 19 -2.36 6.91 -10.22
N PRO A 20 -3.53 7.22 -9.62
CA PRO A 20 -4.84 6.98 -10.22
C PRO A 20 -4.99 7.59 -11.63
N GLY A 21 -4.37 8.75 -11.87
CA GLY A 21 -4.35 9.38 -13.19
C GLY A 21 -3.62 8.55 -14.26
N THR A 22 -2.56 7.83 -13.87
CA THR A 22 -1.85 6.90 -14.75
C THR A 22 -2.76 5.75 -15.16
N THR A 23 -3.43 5.13 -14.19
CA THR A 23 -4.41 4.06 -14.38
C THR A 23 -5.54 4.50 -15.32
N GLN A 24 -6.12 5.66 -15.07
CA GLN A 24 -7.19 6.22 -15.92
C GLN A 24 -6.71 6.45 -17.36
N LYS A 25 -5.48 6.92 -17.55
CA LYS A 25 -4.86 7.08 -18.87
C LYS A 25 -4.68 5.74 -19.56
N MET A 26 -4.15 4.74 -18.87
CA MET A 26 -3.97 3.40 -19.44
C MET A 26 -5.29 2.72 -19.78
N ALA A 27 -6.32 2.92 -18.97
CA ALA A 27 -7.67 2.42 -19.26
C ALA A 27 -8.27 3.02 -20.54
N LYS A 28 -8.07 4.32 -20.79
CA LYS A 28 -8.50 4.96 -22.04
C LYS A 28 -7.80 4.35 -23.26
N ILE A 29 -6.47 4.18 -23.18
CA ILE A 29 -5.69 3.55 -24.24
C ILE A 29 -6.15 2.10 -24.49
N ALA A 30 -6.42 1.32 -23.41
CA ALA A 30 -6.92 -0.04 -23.53
C ALA A 30 -8.29 -0.09 -24.23
N ALA A 31 -9.18 0.82 -23.90
CA ALA A 31 -10.52 0.92 -24.49
C ALA A 31 -10.48 1.17 -26.02
N GLU A 32 -9.51 1.94 -26.51
CA GLU A 32 -9.29 2.16 -27.96
C GLU A 32 -8.97 0.86 -28.72
N HIS A 33 -8.50 -0.18 -27.98
CA HIS A 33 -8.20 -1.53 -28.50
C HIS A 33 -9.31 -2.54 -28.18
N GLY A 34 -10.46 -2.10 -27.67
CA GLY A 34 -11.55 -3.00 -27.25
C GLY A 34 -11.20 -3.83 -26.00
N VAL A 35 -10.22 -3.41 -25.22
CA VAL A 35 -9.72 -4.11 -24.01
C VAL A 35 -10.24 -3.40 -22.76
N LYS A 36 -10.74 -4.17 -21.79
CA LYS A 36 -11.13 -3.66 -20.47
C LYS A 36 -9.90 -3.54 -19.57
N TYR A 37 -9.92 -2.58 -18.66
CA TYR A 37 -8.83 -2.34 -17.72
C TYR A 37 -9.36 -2.18 -16.30
N MET A 38 -8.73 -2.90 -15.36
CA MET A 38 -9.03 -2.85 -13.94
C MET A 38 -7.74 -2.67 -13.16
N ASP A 39 -7.68 -1.69 -12.28
CA ASP A 39 -6.66 -1.60 -11.24
C ASP A 39 -7.05 -2.46 -10.05
N ALA A 40 -6.10 -3.22 -9.55
CA ALA A 40 -6.32 -4.18 -8.47
C ALA A 40 -5.12 -4.28 -7.52
N PRO A 41 -4.61 -3.15 -7.00
CA PRO A 41 -3.50 -3.17 -6.05
C PRO A 41 -3.85 -3.99 -4.81
N VAL A 42 -2.79 -4.54 -4.18
CA VAL A 42 -2.93 -5.53 -3.12
C VAL A 42 -2.34 -5.06 -1.79
N SER A 43 -2.84 -5.65 -0.70
CA SER A 43 -2.28 -5.53 0.65
C SER A 43 -2.16 -6.91 1.29
N GLY A 44 -1.08 -7.15 2.07
CA GLY A 44 -0.80 -8.43 2.74
C GLY A 44 0.66 -8.87 2.60
N GLY A 45 1.45 -8.18 1.77
CA GLY A 45 2.87 -8.45 1.56
C GLY A 45 3.14 -9.84 0.98
N THR A 46 4.41 -10.26 1.00
CA THR A 46 4.85 -11.57 0.49
C THR A 46 4.17 -12.75 1.18
N ILE A 47 3.94 -12.64 2.50
CA ILE A 47 3.26 -13.69 3.29
C ILE A 47 1.81 -13.84 2.84
N GLY A 48 1.10 -12.72 2.60
CA GLY A 48 -0.27 -12.74 2.09
C GLY A 48 -0.35 -13.37 0.69
N ALA A 49 0.61 -13.05 -0.18
CA ALA A 49 0.70 -13.62 -1.51
C ALA A 49 0.93 -15.15 -1.47
N GLN A 50 1.90 -15.61 -0.67
CA GLN A 50 2.19 -17.04 -0.51
C GLN A 50 1.00 -17.84 0.03
N LYS A 51 0.19 -17.25 0.91
CA LYS A 51 -0.96 -17.90 1.55
C LYS A 51 -2.28 -17.70 0.79
N GLY A 52 -2.30 -16.96 -0.32
CA GLY A 52 -3.53 -16.61 -1.01
C GLY A 52 -4.50 -15.78 -0.16
N THR A 53 -3.99 -14.93 0.73
CA THR A 53 -4.81 -14.18 1.71
C THR A 53 -4.76 -12.67 1.50
N LEU A 54 -4.39 -12.23 0.30
CA LEU A 54 -4.32 -10.81 -0.03
C LEU A 54 -5.68 -10.11 0.12
N THR A 55 -5.64 -8.86 0.51
CA THR A 55 -6.73 -7.91 0.27
C THR A 55 -6.48 -7.25 -1.07
N ILE A 56 -7.43 -7.32 -1.99
CA ILE A 56 -7.36 -6.78 -3.35
C ILE A 56 -8.37 -5.64 -3.48
N MET A 57 -7.89 -4.46 -3.87
CA MET A 57 -8.69 -3.23 -3.98
C MET A 57 -8.96 -2.95 -5.45
N CYS A 58 -10.15 -3.32 -5.94
CA CYS A 58 -10.46 -3.28 -7.37
C CYS A 58 -11.13 -1.97 -7.78
N GLY A 59 -10.57 -1.32 -8.80
CA GLY A 59 -11.14 -0.17 -9.50
C GLY A 59 -11.59 -0.55 -10.91
N ALA A 60 -12.90 -0.76 -11.11
CA ALA A 60 -13.49 -1.12 -12.41
C ALA A 60 -14.99 -0.87 -12.42
N ASP A 61 -15.62 -0.95 -13.61
CA ASP A 61 -17.07 -1.13 -13.71
C ASP A 61 -17.50 -2.49 -13.13
N GLU A 62 -18.76 -2.65 -12.79
CA GLU A 62 -19.31 -3.84 -12.14
C GLU A 62 -19.09 -5.11 -12.98
N GLU A 63 -19.39 -5.02 -14.29
CA GLU A 63 -19.27 -6.15 -15.21
C GLU A 63 -17.84 -6.67 -15.29
N THR A 64 -16.87 -5.75 -15.43
CA THR A 64 -15.44 -6.08 -15.48
C THR A 64 -14.98 -6.72 -14.16
N PHE A 65 -15.42 -6.17 -13.04
CA PHE A 65 -15.11 -6.69 -11.71
C PHE A 65 -15.63 -8.12 -11.53
N GLU A 66 -16.91 -8.37 -11.79
CA GLU A 66 -17.49 -9.71 -11.60
C GLU A 66 -16.84 -10.76 -12.51
N LYS A 67 -16.47 -10.40 -13.74
CA LYS A 67 -15.74 -11.30 -14.65
C LYS A 67 -14.31 -11.64 -14.17
N ALA A 68 -13.62 -10.69 -13.55
CA ALA A 68 -12.25 -10.88 -13.06
C ALA A 68 -12.19 -11.54 -11.68
N LYS A 69 -13.21 -11.35 -10.85
CA LYS A 69 -13.27 -11.80 -9.46
C LYS A 69 -12.92 -13.27 -9.24
N PRO A 70 -13.42 -14.27 -10.03
CA PRO A 70 -13.07 -15.68 -9.83
C PRO A 70 -11.57 -15.96 -9.94
N VAL A 71 -10.86 -15.21 -10.79
CA VAL A 71 -9.40 -15.34 -10.93
C VAL A 71 -8.70 -14.75 -9.70
N LEU A 72 -9.19 -13.63 -9.18
CA LEU A 72 -8.63 -12.98 -7.99
C LEU A 72 -8.84 -13.79 -6.72
N GLU A 73 -9.90 -14.59 -6.63
CA GLU A 73 -10.19 -15.48 -5.50
C GLU A 73 -9.12 -16.57 -5.31
N ALA A 74 -8.35 -16.87 -6.34
CA ALA A 74 -7.20 -17.81 -6.24
C ALA A 74 -6.02 -17.23 -5.44
N ILE A 75 -5.89 -15.89 -5.35
CA ILE A 75 -4.73 -15.22 -4.76
C ILE A 75 -5.09 -14.30 -3.58
N GLY A 76 -6.38 -13.98 -3.41
CA GLY A 76 -6.86 -13.08 -2.38
C GLY A 76 -8.05 -13.63 -1.62
N LYS A 77 -8.15 -13.26 -0.34
CA LYS A 77 -9.26 -13.64 0.53
C LYS A 77 -10.31 -12.52 0.66
N ARG A 78 -9.89 -11.28 0.48
CA ARG A 78 -10.76 -10.09 0.53
C ARG A 78 -10.63 -9.33 -0.79
N ILE A 79 -11.61 -9.48 -1.65
CA ILE A 79 -11.65 -8.86 -2.97
C ILE A 79 -12.77 -7.83 -2.94
N MET A 80 -12.40 -6.56 -3.06
CA MET A 80 -13.32 -5.45 -2.84
C MET A 80 -13.35 -4.55 -4.06
N ARG A 81 -14.52 -4.35 -4.66
CA ARG A 81 -14.73 -3.29 -5.63
C ARG A 81 -14.85 -1.95 -4.89
N ILE A 82 -13.88 -1.07 -5.11
CA ILE A 82 -13.80 0.24 -4.44
C ILE A 82 -14.60 1.29 -5.21
N GLY A 83 -14.64 1.16 -6.54
CA GLY A 83 -15.32 2.10 -7.43
C GLY A 83 -14.90 1.90 -8.87
N GLY A 84 -15.01 2.96 -9.68
CA GLY A 84 -14.52 2.96 -11.06
C GLY A 84 -13.00 2.87 -11.17
N THR A 85 -12.51 2.80 -12.40
CA THR A 85 -11.06 2.69 -12.71
C THR A 85 -10.24 3.80 -12.05
N GLY A 86 -9.16 3.41 -11.38
CA GLY A 86 -8.27 4.26 -10.58
C GLY A 86 -8.66 4.35 -9.10
N MET A 87 -9.84 3.86 -8.69
CA MET A 87 -10.27 3.92 -7.28
C MET A 87 -9.60 2.87 -6.41
N GLY A 88 -9.16 1.74 -6.96
CA GLY A 88 -8.31 0.77 -6.29
C GLY A 88 -6.96 1.38 -5.90
N ASP A 89 -6.29 2.03 -6.86
CA ASP A 89 -5.03 2.75 -6.62
C ASP A 89 -5.20 3.91 -5.62
N ALA A 90 -6.29 4.67 -5.73
CA ALA A 90 -6.59 5.72 -4.76
C ALA A 90 -6.72 5.15 -3.33
N MET A 91 -7.44 4.04 -3.15
CA MET A 91 -7.56 3.37 -1.85
C MET A 91 -6.21 2.83 -1.36
N LYS A 92 -5.42 2.26 -2.27
CA LYS A 92 -4.07 1.77 -1.95
C LYS A 92 -3.16 2.90 -1.46
N ILE A 93 -3.18 4.04 -2.12
CA ILE A 93 -2.41 5.24 -1.71
C ILE A 93 -2.81 5.69 -0.31
N VAL A 94 -4.12 5.82 -0.04
CA VAL A 94 -4.64 6.22 1.29
C VAL A 94 -4.21 5.23 2.36
N ASN A 95 -4.35 3.91 2.10
CA ASN A 95 -3.91 2.87 3.03
C ASN A 95 -2.40 2.96 3.33
N ASN A 96 -1.57 3.11 2.29
CA ASN A 96 -0.12 3.10 2.47
C ASN A 96 0.41 4.44 3.03
N MET A 97 -0.29 5.54 2.82
CA MET A 97 -0.04 6.80 3.52
C MET A 97 -0.17 6.63 5.05
N LEU A 98 -1.25 5.98 5.50
CA LEU A 98 -1.44 5.66 6.92
C LEU A 98 -0.39 4.67 7.44
N LEU A 99 -0.07 3.63 6.66
CA LEU A 99 0.96 2.65 7.03
C LEU A 99 2.32 3.34 7.25
N GLY A 100 2.73 4.20 6.32
CA GLY A 100 3.99 4.94 6.41
C GLY A 100 4.05 5.89 7.59
N ALA A 101 2.96 6.66 7.83
CA ALA A 101 2.86 7.57 8.95
C ALA A 101 2.92 6.83 10.30
N ASN A 102 2.18 5.73 10.43
CA ASN A 102 2.19 4.92 11.65
C ASN A 102 3.57 4.31 11.93
N MET A 103 4.32 3.89 10.88
CA MET A 103 5.66 3.37 11.05
C MET A 103 6.65 4.44 11.52
N ALA A 104 6.65 5.62 10.90
CA ALA A 104 7.50 6.73 11.31
C ALA A 104 7.20 7.16 12.75
N SER A 105 5.94 7.33 13.10
CA SER A 105 5.52 7.70 14.45
C SER A 105 5.90 6.64 15.50
N LEU A 106 5.75 5.35 15.16
CA LEU A 106 6.17 4.26 16.06
C LEU A 106 7.68 4.28 16.28
N ALA A 107 8.47 4.48 15.22
CA ALA A 107 9.94 4.53 15.33
C ALA A 107 10.39 5.67 16.28
N GLU A 108 9.82 6.88 16.12
CA GLU A 108 10.10 8.01 17.01
C GLU A 108 9.68 7.70 18.46
N ALA A 109 8.49 7.15 18.66
CA ALA A 109 7.97 6.81 19.98
C ALA A 109 8.85 5.79 20.70
N LEU A 110 9.32 4.74 20.00
CA LEU A 110 10.21 3.72 20.58
C LEU A 110 11.59 4.30 20.97
N VAL A 111 12.16 5.15 20.11
CA VAL A 111 13.44 5.83 20.44
C VAL A 111 13.27 6.76 21.63
N LEU A 112 12.19 7.55 21.69
CA LEU A 112 11.88 8.40 22.83
C LEU A 112 11.70 7.56 24.11
N GLY A 113 10.90 6.50 24.06
CA GLY A 113 10.67 5.61 25.18
C GLY A 113 11.97 5.00 25.71
N ALA A 114 12.84 4.52 24.83
CA ALA A 114 14.16 4.00 25.19
C ALA A 114 15.05 5.06 25.88
N LYS A 115 15.03 6.32 25.39
CA LYS A 115 15.74 7.45 26.01
C LYS A 115 15.19 7.81 27.41
N LEU A 116 13.91 7.54 27.65
CA LEU A 116 13.27 7.70 28.96
C LEU A 116 13.45 6.48 29.89
N GLY A 117 14.13 5.42 29.42
CA GLY A 117 14.42 4.23 30.23
C GLY A 117 13.39 3.09 30.10
N LEU A 118 12.45 3.16 29.14
CA LEU A 118 11.50 2.09 28.87
C LEU A 118 12.14 1.02 27.97
N ASP A 119 11.88 -0.25 28.26
CA ASP A 119 12.27 -1.35 27.40
C ASP A 119 11.19 -1.66 26.34
N ASN A 120 11.60 -2.28 25.24
CA ASN A 120 10.72 -2.56 24.10
C ASN A 120 9.55 -3.48 24.47
N LYS A 121 9.74 -4.42 25.41
CA LYS A 121 8.67 -5.34 25.82
C LYS A 121 7.58 -4.59 26.58
N THR A 122 7.97 -3.76 27.54
CA THR A 122 7.04 -2.93 28.30
C THR A 122 6.26 -1.99 27.38
N MET A 123 6.96 -1.30 26.44
CA MET A 123 6.31 -0.44 25.45
C MET A 123 5.31 -1.22 24.61
N TYR A 124 5.65 -2.42 24.13
CA TYR A 124 4.73 -3.26 23.36
C TYR A 124 3.50 -3.66 24.21
N ASP A 125 3.70 -4.19 25.40
CA ASP A 125 2.63 -4.71 26.25
C ASP A 125 1.57 -3.63 26.58
N VAL A 126 2.01 -2.40 26.77
CA VAL A 126 1.11 -1.26 27.03
C VAL A 126 0.49 -0.73 25.74
N ILE A 127 1.28 -0.42 24.72
CA ILE A 127 0.77 0.22 23.50
C ILE A 127 -0.21 -0.70 22.77
N SER A 128 0.08 -2.01 22.67
CA SER A 128 -0.77 -2.97 21.95
C SER A 128 -2.20 -3.10 22.52
N THR A 129 -2.39 -2.69 23.78
CA THR A 129 -3.71 -2.73 24.46
C THR A 129 -4.28 -1.34 24.73
N SER A 130 -3.62 -0.29 24.25
CA SER A 130 -3.97 1.12 24.51
C SER A 130 -4.33 1.85 23.21
N SER A 131 -4.77 3.09 23.33
CA SER A 131 -5.22 3.93 22.20
C SER A 131 -4.12 4.27 21.17
N GLY A 132 -2.85 4.08 21.51
CA GLY A 132 -1.71 4.25 20.61
C GLY A 132 -1.48 3.05 19.67
N ASN A 133 -2.28 1.97 19.79
CA ASN A 133 -2.11 0.79 18.96
C ASN A 133 -2.36 1.07 17.47
N SER A 134 -1.68 0.29 16.63
CA SER A 134 -1.85 0.31 15.17
C SER A 134 -1.43 -1.04 14.57
N TYR A 135 -1.79 -1.28 13.30
CA TYR A 135 -1.30 -2.44 12.56
C TYR A 135 0.22 -2.61 12.65
N VAL A 136 0.97 -1.50 12.68
CA VAL A 136 2.44 -1.55 12.71
C VAL A 136 2.94 -2.09 14.05
N VAL A 137 2.33 -1.70 15.16
CA VAL A 137 2.63 -2.24 16.50
C VAL A 137 2.40 -3.75 16.50
N ASP A 138 1.21 -4.20 16.08
CA ASP A 138 0.84 -5.62 16.12
C ASP A 138 1.68 -6.48 15.18
N ALA A 139 1.92 -5.98 13.95
CA ALA A 139 2.58 -6.76 12.91
C ALA A 139 4.11 -6.71 12.97
N LYS A 140 4.70 -5.63 13.51
CA LYS A 140 6.14 -5.38 13.39
C LYS A 140 6.90 -5.53 14.69
N MET A 141 6.37 -5.07 15.84
CA MET A 141 7.16 -5.08 17.06
C MET A 141 7.63 -6.48 17.47
N LYS A 142 6.74 -7.44 17.65
CA LYS A 142 7.10 -8.80 18.06
C LYS A 142 7.95 -9.58 17.05
N LYS A 143 7.69 -9.37 15.77
CA LYS A 143 8.30 -10.19 14.71
C LYS A 143 9.64 -9.67 14.23
N PHE A 144 9.84 -8.36 14.30
CA PHE A 144 10.99 -7.71 13.68
C PHE A 144 11.75 -6.81 14.65
N ILE A 145 11.10 -5.86 15.33
CA ILE A 145 11.79 -4.84 16.13
C ILE A 145 12.36 -5.43 17.42
N MET A 146 11.55 -6.15 18.20
CA MET A 146 12.01 -6.72 19.47
C MET A 146 13.09 -7.80 19.31
N PRO A 147 13.04 -8.71 18.31
CA PRO A 147 14.10 -9.68 18.07
C PRO A 147 15.25 -9.15 17.20
N ASP A 148 15.29 -7.86 16.89
CA ASP A 148 16.31 -7.22 16.06
C ASP A 148 16.47 -7.87 14.67
N LYS A 149 15.34 -8.18 14.02
CA LYS A 149 15.25 -8.83 12.69
C LYS A 149 14.71 -7.86 11.68
N PHE A 150 15.59 -7.24 10.91
CA PHE A 150 15.23 -6.20 9.95
C PHE A 150 15.36 -6.64 8.49
N GLU A 151 15.29 -7.95 8.22
CA GLU A 151 15.26 -8.45 6.85
C GLU A 151 14.04 -7.91 6.10
N PRO A 152 14.19 -7.49 4.83
CA PRO A 152 13.15 -6.82 4.08
C PRO A 152 11.95 -7.74 3.79
N GLY A 153 10.78 -7.36 4.29
CA GLY A 153 9.49 -7.95 3.91
C GLY A 153 8.63 -7.01 3.04
N PHE A 154 8.84 -5.70 3.22
CA PHE A 154 8.32 -4.62 2.41
C PHE A 154 9.39 -3.53 2.42
N ALA A 155 10.09 -3.38 1.30
CA ALA A 155 11.23 -2.50 1.20
C ALA A 155 10.85 -1.04 1.48
N MET A 156 11.77 -0.31 2.10
CA MET A 156 11.61 1.11 2.42
C MET A 156 11.40 1.95 1.15
N ASP A 157 12.11 1.65 0.06
CA ASP A 157 11.93 2.31 -1.23
C ASP A 157 10.53 2.16 -1.80
N VAL A 158 9.89 1.01 -1.59
CA VAL A 158 8.51 0.79 -2.04
C VAL A 158 7.53 1.63 -1.21
N GLN A 159 7.72 1.71 0.11
CA GLN A 159 6.90 2.57 0.97
C GLN A 159 7.12 4.06 0.64
N TYR A 160 8.36 4.47 0.41
CA TYR A 160 8.71 5.83 -0.03
C TYR A 160 8.01 6.19 -1.35
N LYS A 161 8.04 5.29 -2.34
CA LYS A 161 7.31 5.46 -3.60
C LYS A 161 5.81 5.70 -3.34
N ASP A 162 5.19 4.90 -2.47
CA ASP A 162 3.75 5.03 -2.19
C ASP A 162 3.42 6.36 -1.48
N LEU A 163 4.29 6.85 -0.59
CA LEU A 163 4.16 8.18 0.02
C LEU A 163 4.30 9.30 -1.02
N THR A 164 5.21 9.15 -2.00
CA THR A 164 5.37 10.09 -3.11
C THR A 164 4.12 10.12 -4.00
N LEU A 165 3.52 8.96 -4.29
CA LEU A 165 2.25 8.87 -5.02
C LEU A 165 1.11 9.57 -4.26
N ALA A 166 1.09 9.47 -2.92
CA ALA A 166 0.11 10.19 -2.10
C ALA A 166 0.27 11.70 -2.22
N GLN A 167 1.51 12.21 -2.21
CA GLN A 167 1.78 13.65 -2.38
C GLN A 167 1.40 14.13 -3.80
N GLU A 168 1.66 13.33 -4.83
CA GLU A 168 1.25 13.63 -6.20
C GLU A 168 -0.28 13.70 -6.32
N ALA A 169 -0.98 12.71 -5.79
CA ALA A 169 -2.44 12.67 -5.79
C ALA A 169 -3.03 13.89 -5.04
N ALA A 170 -2.48 14.22 -3.86
CA ALA A 170 -2.91 15.36 -3.07
C ALA A 170 -2.72 16.70 -3.80
N ARG A 171 -1.59 16.88 -4.50
CA ARG A 171 -1.36 18.06 -5.36
C ARG A 171 -2.39 18.15 -6.48
N GLY A 172 -2.73 17.01 -7.11
CA GLY A 172 -3.74 16.95 -8.17
C GLY A 172 -5.13 17.43 -7.73
N VAL A 173 -5.50 17.18 -6.47
CA VAL A 173 -6.79 17.62 -5.88
C VAL A 173 -6.65 18.86 -4.99
N LYS A 174 -5.48 19.50 -4.98
CA LYS A 174 -5.18 20.72 -4.18
C LYS A 174 -5.40 20.55 -2.67
N MET A 175 -5.15 19.36 -2.14
CA MET A 175 -5.28 19.04 -0.71
C MET A 175 -3.92 19.06 -0.02
N PRO A 176 -3.69 19.86 1.02
CA PRO A 176 -2.47 19.80 1.82
C PRO A 176 -2.46 18.52 2.70
N ILE A 177 -1.33 17.81 2.72
CA ILE A 177 -1.12 16.61 3.56
C ILE A 177 0.18 16.74 4.38
N PRO A 178 0.27 17.69 5.33
CA PRO A 178 1.51 18.03 6.04
C PRO A 178 2.09 16.84 6.81
N MET A 179 1.27 16.00 7.44
CA MET A 179 1.74 14.81 8.16
C MET A 179 2.43 13.81 7.23
N SER A 180 1.86 13.57 6.05
CA SER A 180 2.47 12.69 5.05
C SER A 180 3.75 13.30 4.48
N ALA A 181 3.81 14.60 4.28
CA ALA A 181 5.02 15.29 3.81
C ALA A 181 6.18 15.14 4.80
N THR A 182 5.93 15.35 6.10
CA THR A 182 6.92 15.13 7.16
C THR A 182 7.36 13.67 7.21
N CYS A 183 6.40 12.75 7.13
CA CYS A 183 6.68 11.32 7.08
C CYS A 183 7.59 10.95 5.89
N THR A 184 7.33 11.47 4.70
CA THR A 184 8.17 11.24 3.52
C THR A 184 9.61 11.69 3.75
N ALA A 185 9.82 12.83 4.39
CA ALA A 185 11.17 13.32 4.71
C ALA A 185 11.92 12.37 5.67
N VAL A 186 11.23 11.74 6.63
CA VAL A 186 11.83 10.70 7.49
C VAL A 186 12.28 9.49 6.67
N TYR A 187 11.46 9.05 5.72
CA TYR A 187 11.86 7.96 4.80
C TYR A 187 13.03 8.36 3.89
N GLU A 188 13.08 9.60 3.42
CA GLU A 188 14.24 10.12 2.64
C GLU A 188 15.53 10.08 3.46
N GLN A 189 15.48 10.49 4.73
CA GLN A 189 16.65 10.42 5.62
C GLN A 189 17.13 8.96 5.78
N ALA A 190 16.23 8.01 5.99
CA ALA A 190 16.57 6.62 6.12
C ALA A 190 17.17 6.04 4.82
N ARG A 191 16.62 6.40 3.66
CA ARG A 191 17.17 6.03 2.35
C ARG A 191 18.58 6.61 2.15
N ALA A 192 18.78 7.88 2.50
CA ALA A 192 20.11 8.52 2.44
C ALA A 192 21.13 7.83 3.37
N ALA A 193 20.67 7.19 4.44
CA ALA A 193 21.51 6.38 5.34
C ALA A 193 21.74 4.93 4.84
N GLY A 194 21.23 4.57 3.66
CA GLY A 194 21.47 3.26 3.03
C GLY A 194 20.45 2.17 3.38
N TYR A 195 19.27 2.55 3.92
CA TYR A 195 18.21 1.60 4.28
C TYR A 195 17.10 1.45 3.19
N GLY A 196 17.40 1.83 1.95
CA GLY A 196 16.48 1.71 0.81
C GLY A 196 16.21 0.29 0.33
#